data_55f5792a93a94cb4018dd02ec126423b
#
_entry.id   55f5792a93a94cb4018dd02ec126423b
#
_cell.length_a   1.000
_cell.length_b   1.000
_cell.length_c   1.000
_cell.angle_alpha   90.00
_cell.angle_beta   90.00
_cell.angle_gamma   90.00
#
_symmetry.space_group_name_H-M   'P 1'
#
loop_
_entity.id
_entity.type
_entity.pdbx_description
1 polymer ?
#
loop_
_entity_poly.entity_id
_entity_poly.type
_entity_poly.pdbx_seq_one_letter_code
_entity_poly.pdbx_strand_id
1 'polypeptide(L)'
;MVKMDSIKIIFNQVDEAIMIMREVSEWGRNKGFRVWPDEWLTKEELITEEAQPENFCIGKLDGKSVCSFILQWSDSEYWGNSPKYEAVYLHKFCVRRDFAHREMTKSVIESIKKLCKSKGIKYVRLDTGLDEKAVRKIYLRAGFKIVDIIDYDNGNSIALYELEV
;
A
#
# COMPACT_ATOMS: atom_id res chain seq x y z
N MET A 1 3.44 7.23 -29.18
CA MET A 1 3.94 7.09 -27.81
C MET A 1 2.76 7.02 -26.84
N VAL A 2 2.59 5.89 -26.20
CA VAL A 2 1.51 5.75 -25.23
C VAL A 2 1.92 6.51 -23.97
N LYS A 3 1.19 7.56 -23.63
CA LYS A 3 1.35 8.24 -22.35
C LYS A 3 0.95 7.24 -21.26
N MET A 4 1.86 6.96 -20.34
CA MET A 4 1.47 6.30 -19.10
C MET A 4 0.50 7.23 -18.37
N ASP A 5 -0.73 6.76 -18.20
CA ASP A 5 -1.74 7.50 -17.46
C ASP A 5 -1.26 7.65 -16.01
N SER A 6 -1.15 8.90 -15.54
CA SER A 6 -0.72 9.14 -14.17
C SER A 6 -1.88 9.01 -13.20
N ILE A 7 -1.61 8.32 -12.10
CA ILE A 7 -2.57 8.19 -11.00
C ILE A 7 -2.50 9.44 -10.13
N LYS A 8 -3.66 10.05 -9.89
CA LYS A 8 -3.77 11.17 -8.96
C LYS A 8 -4.08 10.62 -7.55
N ILE A 9 -3.24 10.96 -6.59
CA ILE A 9 -3.41 10.55 -5.19
C ILE A 9 -4.28 11.58 -4.48
N ILE A 10 -5.39 11.13 -3.90
CA ILE A 10 -6.30 11.97 -3.13
C ILE A 10 -6.23 11.52 -1.67
N PHE A 11 -5.81 12.41 -0.80
CA PHE A 11 -5.71 12.17 0.64
C PHE A 11 -7.05 12.39 1.35
N ASN A 12 -7.12 11.97 2.60
CA ASN A 12 -8.26 12.21 3.49
C ASN A 12 -9.57 11.60 2.96
N GLN A 13 -9.49 10.34 2.53
CA GLN A 13 -10.60 9.60 1.92
C GLN A 13 -10.87 8.30 2.68
N VAL A 14 -11.01 8.40 4.02
CA VAL A 14 -11.10 7.22 4.87
C VAL A 14 -12.28 6.31 4.52
N ASP A 15 -13.46 6.86 4.29
CA ASP A 15 -14.65 6.05 4.00
C ASP A 15 -14.55 5.32 2.66
N GLU A 16 -14.16 6.05 1.61
CA GLU A 16 -14.02 5.46 0.27
C GLU A 16 -12.86 4.46 0.22
N ALA A 17 -11.74 4.77 0.88
CA ALA A 17 -10.59 3.87 0.93
C ALA A 17 -10.98 2.54 1.57
N ILE A 18 -11.67 2.56 2.70
CA ILE A 18 -12.13 1.34 3.39
C ILE A 18 -13.15 0.58 2.54
N MET A 19 -14.06 1.29 1.89
CA MET A 19 -15.04 0.67 0.97
C MET A 19 -14.32 -0.13 -0.13
N ILE A 20 -13.28 0.44 -0.75
CA ILE A 20 -12.51 -0.23 -1.79
C ILE A 20 -11.76 -1.44 -1.21
N MET A 21 -11.16 -1.31 -0.04
CA MET A 21 -10.48 -2.43 0.64
C MET A 21 -11.42 -3.60 0.87
N ARG A 22 -12.65 -3.33 1.34
CA ARG A 22 -13.67 -4.36 1.55
C ARG A 22 -14.15 -4.99 0.25
N GLU A 23 -14.37 -4.18 -0.78
CA GLU A 23 -14.77 -4.66 -2.11
C GLU A 23 -13.75 -5.65 -2.67
N VAL A 24 -12.47 -5.29 -2.64
CA VAL A 24 -11.40 -6.14 -3.16
C VAL A 24 -11.21 -7.40 -2.30
N SER A 25 -11.30 -7.28 -0.98
CA SER A 25 -11.19 -8.42 -0.08
C SER A 25 -12.35 -9.42 -0.25
N GLU A 26 -13.56 -8.95 -0.42
CA GLU A 26 -14.72 -9.80 -0.70
C GLU A 26 -14.53 -10.56 -2.02
N TRP A 27 -14.10 -9.88 -3.07
CA TRP A 27 -13.79 -10.53 -4.33
C TRP A 27 -12.74 -11.64 -4.16
N GLY A 28 -11.65 -11.34 -3.45
CA GLY A 28 -10.57 -12.31 -3.21
C GLY A 28 -11.04 -13.51 -2.40
N ARG A 29 -11.85 -13.28 -1.38
CA ARG A 29 -12.43 -14.33 -0.53
C ARG A 29 -13.31 -15.27 -1.35
N ASN A 30 -14.13 -14.71 -2.25
CA ASN A 30 -15.00 -15.48 -3.13
C ASN A 30 -14.21 -16.32 -4.15
N LYS A 31 -12.97 -15.94 -4.43
CA LYS A 31 -12.05 -16.69 -5.31
C LYS A 31 -11.15 -17.67 -4.52
N GLY A 32 -11.30 -17.74 -3.21
CA GLY A 32 -10.48 -18.60 -2.37
C GLY A 32 -9.09 -18.06 -2.06
N PHE A 33 -8.85 -16.76 -2.29
CA PHE A 33 -7.59 -16.14 -1.95
C PHE A 33 -7.56 -15.73 -0.48
N ARG A 34 -6.35 -15.70 0.09
CA ARG A 34 -6.11 -15.14 1.41
C ARG A 34 -6.23 -13.62 1.34
N VAL A 35 -7.12 -13.06 2.11
CA VAL A 35 -7.43 -11.63 2.12
C VAL A 35 -7.57 -11.13 3.55
N TRP A 36 -7.63 -9.80 3.71
CA TRP A 36 -7.91 -9.21 5.03
C TRP A 36 -9.33 -9.54 5.47
N PRO A 37 -9.51 -9.99 6.71
CA PRO A 37 -10.86 -10.19 7.28
C PRO A 37 -11.61 -8.87 7.38
N ASP A 38 -12.94 -8.89 7.25
CA ASP A 38 -13.76 -7.68 7.34
C ASP A 38 -13.60 -6.96 8.67
N GLU A 39 -13.42 -7.70 9.76
CA GLU A 39 -13.22 -7.13 11.09
C GLU A 39 -11.96 -6.28 11.22
N TRP A 40 -10.99 -6.46 10.32
CA TRP A 40 -9.79 -5.60 10.26
C TRP A 40 -10.03 -4.32 9.46
N LEU A 41 -11.05 -4.30 8.60
CA LEU A 41 -11.30 -3.21 7.66
C LEU A 41 -12.40 -2.28 8.17
N THR A 42 -12.21 -1.76 9.38
CA THR A 42 -13.08 -0.79 10.03
C THR A 42 -12.26 0.43 10.43
N LYS A 43 -12.94 1.56 10.64
CA LYS A 43 -12.26 2.77 11.14
C LYS A 43 -11.60 2.52 12.49
N GLU A 44 -12.27 1.78 13.37
CA GLU A 44 -11.80 1.46 14.71
C GLU A 44 -10.48 0.69 14.69
N GLU A 45 -10.32 -0.21 13.73
CA GLU A 45 -9.10 -1.02 13.59
C GLU A 45 -8.00 -0.30 12.81
N LEU A 46 -8.36 0.42 11.75
CA LEU A 46 -7.39 0.97 10.81
C LEU A 46 -6.84 2.35 11.21
N ILE A 47 -7.63 3.17 11.90
CA ILE A 47 -7.17 4.48 12.35
C ILE A 47 -6.32 4.30 13.60
N THR A 48 -5.06 4.72 13.52
CA THR A 48 -4.09 4.65 14.62
C THR A 48 -3.40 6.00 14.73
N GLU A 49 -2.50 6.15 15.71
CA GLU A 49 -1.71 7.36 15.87
C GLU A 49 -0.91 7.70 14.59
N GLU A 50 -0.37 6.69 13.93
CA GLU A 50 0.43 6.86 12.70
C GLU A 50 -0.39 6.79 11.41
N ALA A 51 -1.64 6.32 11.50
CA ALA A 51 -2.57 6.23 10.37
C ALA A 51 -3.84 7.01 10.70
N GLN A 52 -3.77 8.32 10.57
CA GLN A 52 -4.89 9.22 10.81
C GLN A 52 -5.82 9.29 9.58
N PRO A 53 -7.05 9.80 9.69
CA PRO A 53 -7.94 9.90 8.53
C PRO A 53 -7.30 10.53 7.30
N GLU A 54 -6.47 11.55 7.46
CA GLU A 54 -5.78 12.21 6.35
C GLU A 54 -4.78 11.32 5.62
N ASN A 55 -4.35 10.21 6.22
CA ASN A 55 -3.43 9.25 5.61
C ASN A 55 -4.12 8.23 4.70
N PHE A 56 -5.47 8.18 4.72
CA PHE A 56 -6.23 7.25 3.89
C PHE A 56 -6.42 7.86 2.51
N CYS A 57 -5.92 7.14 1.50
CA CYS A 57 -5.82 7.65 0.14
C CYS A 57 -6.60 6.81 -0.84
N ILE A 58 -7.06 7.45 -1.90
CA ILE A 58 -7.50 6.78 -3.11
C ILE A 58 -6.63 7.25 -4.28
N GLY A 59 -6.42 6.35 -5.24
CA GLY A 59 -5.81 6.70 -6.51
C GLY A 59 -6.88 6.88 -7.56
N LYS A 60 -6.84 7.98 -8.31
CA LYS A 60 -7.76 8.25 -9.40
C LYS A 60 -7.08 8.23 -10.74
N LEU A 61 -7.74 7.63 -11.72
CA LEU A 61 -7.36 7.61 -13.12
C LEU A 61 -8.56 8.10 -13.93
N ASP A 62 -8.39 9.20 -14.65
CA ASP A 62 -9.46 9.81 -15.46
C ASP A 62 -10.75 10.02 -14.66
N GLY A 63 -10.61 10.50 -13.43
CA GLY A 63 -11.74 10.79 -12.54
C GLY A 63 -12.37 9.58 -11.86
N LYS A 64 -11.86 8.38 -12.10
CA LYS A 64 -12.36 7.13 -11.50
C LYS A 64 -11.44 6.68 -10.39
N SER A 65 -12.01 6.24 -9.26
CA SER A 65 -11.24 5.63 -8.18
C SER A 65 -10.82 4.22 -8.58
N VAL A 66 -9.52 3.98 -8.68
CA VAL A 66 -8.97 2.70 -9.16
C VAL A 66 -8.31 1.87 -8.07
N CYS A 67 -7.91 2.51 -6.99
CA CYS A 67 -7.22 1.83 -5.88
C CYS A 67 -7.38 2.61 -4.59
N SER A 68 -7.01 1.97 -3.48
CA SER A 68 -6.90 2.63 -2.18
C SER A 68 -5.69 2.14 -1.41
N PHE A 69 -5.25 2.92 -0.46
CA PHE A 69 -4.13 2.61 0.41
C PHE A 69 -4.07 3.57 1.59
N ILE A 70 -3.24 3.22 2.57
CA ILE A 70 -2.88 4.10 3.67
C ILE A 70 -1.42 4.49 3.45
N LEU A 71 -1.13 5.79 3.49
CA LEU A 71 0.24 6.29 3.32
C LEU A 71 0.66 7.01 4.59
N GLN A 72 1.59 6.41 5.32
CA GLN A 72 2.05 6.89 6.61
C GLN A 72 3.42 7.57 6.47
N TRP A 73 3.71 8.48 7.39
CA TRP A 73 4.98 9.19 7.44
C TRP A 73 5.97 8.55 8.42
N SER A 74 5.50 7.59 9.21
CA SER A 74 6.28 6.79 10.15
C SER A 74 5.60 5.44 10.33
N ASP A 75 6.36 4.44 10.78
CA ASP A 75 5.85 3.10 11.07
C ASP A 75 6.69 2.48 12.17
N SER A 76 6.27 2.68 13.41
CA SER A 76 6.97 2.16 14.58
C SER A 76 6.78 0.66 14.77
N GLU A 77 5.72 0.08 14.21
CA GLU A 77 5.40 -1.34 14.38
C GLU A 77 6.45 -2.24 13.72
N TYR A 78 6.79 -1.95 12.47
CA TYR A 78 7.73 -2.80 11.71
C TYR A 78 9.10 -2.14 11.48
N TRP A 79 9.18 -0.82 11.49
CA TRP A 79 10.39 -0.10 11.14
C TRP A 79 11.06 0.60 12.33
N GLY A 80 10.54 0.37 13.53
CA GLY A 80 11.14 0.84 14.77
C GLY A 80 11.30 2.35 14.84
N ASN A 81 12.50 2.80 15.17
CA ASN A 81 12.80 4.20 15.39
C ASN A 81 13.25 4.96 14.14
N SER A 82 12.86 4.52 12.95
CA SER A 82 13.17 5.25 11.72
C SER A 82 12.61 6.67 11.80
N PRO A 83 13.39 7.68 11.44
CA PRO A 83 12.95 9.07 11.55
C PRO A 83 11.69 9.34 10.73
N LYS A 84 10.78 10.13 11.28
CA LYS A 84 9.60 10.57 10.55
C LYS A 84 10.02 11.34 9.30
N TYR A 85 9.34 11.11 8.19
CA TYR A 85 9.61 11.69 6.87
C TYR A 85 10.92 11.24 6.21
N GLU A 86 11.62 10.27 6.74
CA GLU A 86 12.71 9.60 6.00
C GLU A 86 12.14 8.79 4.84
N ALA A 87 10.99 8.18 5.07
CA ALA A 87 10.28 7.36 4.10
C ALA A 87 8.78 7.60 4.21
N VAL A 88 8.04 7.17 3.17
CA VAL A 88 6.61 6.91 3.29
C VAL A 88 6.40 5.41 3.44
N TYR A 89 5.36 5.04 4.18
CA TYR A 89 5.04 3.65 4.48
C TYR A 89 3.67 3.32 3.90
N LEU A 90 3.65 2.43 2.92
CA LEU A 90 2.46 2.06 2.18
C LEU A 90 1.79 0.84 2.83
N HIS A 91 0.55 0.99 3.26
CA HIS A 91 -0.23 -0.07 3.88
C HIS A 91 -1.56 -0.28 3.16
N LYS A 92 -2.06 -1.52 3.24
CA LYS A 92 -3.40 -1.88 2.74
C LYS A 92 -3.64 -1.47 1.28
N PHE A 93 -2.60 -1.54 0.46
CA PHE A 93 -2.72 -1.23 -0.96
C PHE A 93 -3.54 -2.32 -1.68
N CYS A 94 -4.55 -1.88 -2.41
CA CYS A 94 -5.35 -2.77 -3.25
C CYS A 94 -5.86 -2.03 -4.48
N VAL A 95 -6.03 -2.78 -5.57
CA VAL A 95 -6.50 -2.27 -6.86
C VAL A 95 -7.88 -2.86 -7.13
N ARG A 96 -8.83 -2.01 -7.53
CA ARG A 96 -10.18 -2.45 -7.92
C ARG A 96 -10.07 -3.36 -9.14
N ARG A 97 -10.89 -4.39 -9.19
CA ARG A 97 -10.74 -5.48 -10.15
C ARG A 97 -10.92 -5.07 -11.61
N ASP A 98 -11.74 -4.05 -11.88
CA ASP A 98 -11.90 -3.51 -13.24
C ASP A 98 -10.59 -2.92 -13.79
N PHE A 99 -9.66 -2.57 -12.92
CA PHE A 99 -8.37 -1.96 -13.28
C PHE A 99 -7.19 -2.89 -13.05
N ALA A 100 -7.43 -4.12 -12.59
CA ALA A 100 -6.38 -5.14 -12.46
C ALA A 100 -5.79 -5.45 -13.84
N HIS A 101 -4.55 -5.86 -13.89
CA HIS A 101 -3.80 -6.19 -15.12
C HIS A 101 -3.45 -4.99 -16.01
N ARG A 102 -3.59 -3.77 -15.52
CA ARG A 102 -3.19 -2.54 -16.24
C ARG A 102 -1.90 -1.93 -15.68
N GLU A 103 -1.04 -2.74 -15.08
CA GLU A 103 0.18 -2.29 -14.39
C GLU A 103 -0.08 -1.16 -13.38
N MET A 104 -1.23 -1.24 -12.72
CA MET A 104 -1.70 -0.19 -11.82
C MET A 104 -0.75 0.02 -10.62
N THR A 105 -0.19 -1.07 -10.10
CA THR A 105 0.78 -1.00 -9.00
C THR A 105 1.97 -0.12 -9.38
N LYS A 106 2.53 -0.33 -10.57
CA LYS A 106 3.65 0.47 -11.07
C LYS A 106 3.28 1.94 -11.19
N SER A 107 2.10 2.23 -11.74
CA SER A 107 1.62 3.61 -11.89
C SER A 107 1.41 4.30 -10.55
N VAL A 108 0.86 3.60 -9.56
CA VAL A 108 0.68 4.14 -8.19
C VAL A 108 2.02 4.40 -7.54
N ILE A 109 2.96 3.47 -7.63
CA ILE A 109 4.31 3.64 -7.06
C ILE A 109 5.02 4.84 -7.70
N GLU A 110 4.90 5.03 -9.02
CA GLU A 110 5.46 6.19 -9.69
C GLU A 110 4.86 7.51 -9.17
N SER A 111 3.56 7.54 -8.94
CA SER A 111 2.90 8.72 -8.35
C SER A 111 3.36 8.98 -6.91
N ILE A 112 3.54 7.95 -6.12
CA ILE A 112 4.07 8.06 -4.75
C ILE A 112 5.52 8.59 -4.79
N LYS A 113 6.34 8.09 -5.70
CA LYS A 113 7.71 8.57 -5.88
C LYS A 113 7.76 10.07 -6.22
N LYS A 114 6.88 10.54 -7.08
CA LYS A 114 6.77 11.96 -7.41
C LYS A 114 6.42 12.80 -6.18
N LEU A 115 5.47 12.30 -5.38
CA LEU A 115 5.12 12.94 -4.12
C LEU A 115 6.31 13.02 -3.17
N CYS A 116 7.05 11.92 -3.03
CA CYS A 116 8.25 11.85 -2.20
C CYS A 116 9.31 12.88 -2.66
N LYS A 117 9.57 12.95 -3.95
CA LYS A 117 10.52 13.92 -4.52
C LYS A 117 10.14 15.36 -4.18
N SER A 118 8.84 15.68 -4.27
CA SER A 118 8.36 17.03 -3.95
C SER A 118 8.52 17.41 -2.48
N LYS A 119 8.65 16.41 -1.59
CA LYS A 119 8.78 16.60 -0.14
C LYS A 119 10.17 16.30 0.41
N GLY A 120 11.11 15.90 -0.44
CA GLY A 120 12.46 15.51 -0.03
C GLY A 120 12.51 14.20 0.73
N ILE A 121 11.55 13.32 0.54
CA ILE A 121 11.49 11.99 1.16
C ILE A 121 12.26 11.00 0.28
N LYS A 122 13.12 10.18 0.91
CA LYS A 122 14.09 9.35 0.20
C LYS A 122 13.60 7.96 -0.17
N TYR A 123 12.65 7.41 0.59
CA TYR A 123 12.28 6.00 0.43
C TYR A 123 10.77 5.80 0.43
N VAL A 124 10.33 4.78 -0.30
CA VAL A 124 9.01 4.17 -0.16
C VAL A 124 9.23 2.81 0.48
N ARG A 125 8.52 2.52 1.56
CA ARG A 125 8.63 1.28 2.33
C ARG A 125 7.29 0.58 2.46
N LEU A 126 7.34 -0.74 2.52
CA LEU A 126 6.16 -1.57 2.74
C LEU A 126 6.56 -2.91 3.34
N ASP A 127 5.57 -3.69 3.73
CA ASP A 127 5.76 -5.02 4.27
C ASP A 127 4.75 -6.00 3.66
N THR A 128 5.13 -7.27 3.62
CA THR A 128 4.25 -8.36 3.20
C THR A 128 4.53 -9.58 4.05
N GLY A 129 3.56 -10.51 4.13
CA GLY A 129 3.86 -11.84 4.62
C GLY A 129 4.89 -12.52 3.71
N LEU A 130 5.88 -13.19 4.29
CA LEU A 130 6.94 -13.84 3.52
C LEU A 130 6.39 -14.95 2.61
N ASP A 131 5.28 -15.57 2.97
CA ASP A 131 4.61 -16.63 2.22
C ASP A 131 3.70 -16.11 1.08
N GLU A 132 3.49 -14.80 0.98
CA GLU A 132 2.67 -14.18 -0.08
C GLU A 132 3.48 -14.00 -1.37
N LYS A 133 3.82 -15.10 -2.02
CA LYS A 133 4.74 -15.13 -3.18
C LYS A 133 4.30 -14.26 -4.35
N ALA A 134 3.01 -14.24 -4.67
CA ALA A 134 2.49 -13.46 -5.80
C ALA A 134 2.61 -11.97 -5.55
N VAL A 135 2.28 -11.52 -4.34
CA VAL A 135 2.40 -10.12 -3.92
C VAL A 135 3.87 -9.70 -3.91
N ARG A 136 4.75 -10.55 -3.40
CA ARG A 136 6.20 -10.29 -3.38
C ARG A 136 6.76 -10.04 -4.78
N LYS A 137 6.36 -10.85 -5.77
CA LYS A 137 6.80 -10.67 -7.15
C LYS A 137 6.40 -9.33 -7.72
N ILE A 138 5.20 -8.85 -7.41
CA ILE A 138 4.69 -7.57 -7.88
C ILE A 138 5.60 -6.43 -7.38
N TYR A 139 5.95 -6.43 -6.10
CA TYR A 139 6.79 -5.38 -5.53
C TYR A 139 8.25 -5.47 -5.99
N LEU A 140 8.80 -6.67 -6.12
CA LEU A 140 10.14 -6.84 -6.66
C LEU A 140 10.24 -6.33 -8.10
N ARG A 141 9.21 -6.58 -8.93
CA ARG A 141 9.14 -6.04 -10.30
C ARG A 141 9.01 -4.52 -10.33
N ALA A 142 8.39 -3.94 -9.31
CA ALA A 142 8.27 -2.48 -9.19
C ALA A 142 9.57 -1.81 -8.74
N GLY A 143 10.61 -2.59 -8.41
CA GLY A 143 11.92 -2.08 -8.03
C GLY A 143 12.23 -2.12 -6.55
N PHE A 144 11.33 -2.63 -5.72
CA PHE A 144 11.58 -2.77 -4.29
C PHE A 144 12.62 -3.84 -4.01
N LYS A 145 13.37 -3.65 -2.93
CA LYS A 145 14.32 -4.64 -2.40
C LYS A 145 13.87 -5.06 -1.02
N ILE A 146 14.05 -6.35 -0.69
CA ILE A 146 13.87 -6.82 0.67
C ILE A 146 15.08 -6.36 1.48
N VAL A 147 14.84 -5.61 2.55
CA VAL A 147 15.91 -5.07 3.40
C VAL A 147 15.95 -5.75 4.76
N ASP A 148 14.88 -6.43 5.17
CA ASP A 148 14.86 -7.19 6.41
C ASP A 148 13.74 -8.23 6.39
N ILE A 149 13.85 -9.23 7.26
CA ILE A 149 12.82 -10.24 7.49
C ILE A 149 12.64 -10.34 9.00
N ILE A 150 11.38 -10.20 9.46
CA ILE A 150 11.03 -10.34 10.87
C ILE A 150 10.36 -11.70 11.06
N ASP A 151 10.94 -12.54 11.89
CA ASP A 151 10.39 -13.84 12.24
C ASP A 151 9.63 -13.75 13.58
N TYR A 152 8.40 -14.24 13.58
CA TYR A 152 7.58 -14.31 14.78
C TYR A 152 7.55 -15.74 15.33
N ASP A 153 7.40 -15.88 16.65
CA ASP A 153 7.40 -17.18 17.34
C ASP A 153 6.30 -18.14 16.87
N ASN A 154 5.25 -17.60 16.22
CA ASN A 154 4.14 -18.42 15.71
C ASN A 154 4.42 -19.02 14.31
N GLY A 155 5.63 -18.92 13.81
CA GLY A 155 6.00 -19.44 12.48
C GLY A 155 5.71 -18.50 11.32
N ASN A 156 5.15 -17.32 11.57
CA ASN A 156 4.92 -16.32 10.56
C ASN A 156 6.17 -15.42 10.38
N SER A 157 6.41 -15.00 9.17
CA SER A 157 7.50 -14.07 8.87
C SER A 157 7.00 -12.94 8.00
N ILE A 158 7.52 -11.74 8.26
CA ILE A 158 7.20 -10.52 7.51
C ILE A 158 8.45 -10.05 6.77
N ALA A 159 8.32 -9.79 5.50
CA ALA A 159 9.38 -9.18 4.70
C ALA A 159 9.19 -7.67 4.63
N LEU A 160 10.26 -6.93 4.86
CA LEU A 160 10.30 -5.48 4.76
C LEU A 160 10.97 -5.07 3.45
N TYR A 161 10.31 -4.18 2.71
CA TYR A 161 10.74 -3.74 1.38
C TYR A 161 11.03 -2.26 1.37
N GLU A 162 12.03 -1.86 0.59
CA GLU A 162 12.41 -0.46 0.43
C GLU A 162 12.68 -0.16 -1.05
N LEU A 163 12.21 1.00 -1.48
CA LEU A 163 12.48 1.55 -2.79
C LEU A 163 13.08 2.93 -2.62
N GLU A 164 14.25 3.15 -3.19
CA GLU A 164 14.86 4.48 -3.21
C GLU A 164 14.18 5.34 -4.27
N VAL A 165 13.81 6.54 -3.85
CA VAL A 165 13.09 7.49 -4.72
C VAL A 165 14.01 8.20 -5.70
#